data_1f57b969abd3e6bbd876fdf33fda785d
#
_entry.id   1f57b969abd3e6bbd876fdf33fda785d
#
_cell.length_a   1.000
_cell.length_b   1.000
_cell.length_c   1.000
_cell.angle_alpha   90.00
_cell.angle_beta   90.00
_cell.angle_gamma   90.00
#
_symmetry.space_group_name_H-M   'P 1'
#
loop_
_entity.id
_entity.type
_entity.pdbx_description
1 polymer ?
#
loop_
_entity_poly.entity_id
_entity_poly.type
_entity_poly.pdbx_seq_one_letter_code
_entity_poly.pdbx_strand_id
1 'polypeptide(L)'
;MEKAIIHVQWIVISMKKILTAFLERKKKPLKMNAPKDASAKEPKVNTVIDLVLKRFCYHPKGTLGVIEVDGEKFYTVERPWLNNKPNVSCIPTGTYDMGWRDSPRFGETWHVKDVEDRTYILIHVANFPTDVMGCIGLGTSLMGDRIAVSNSRVAVKRFEELTKDKEWRLTVSSVLHAALPKT
;
A
#
# COMPACT_ATOMS: atom_id res chain seq x y z
N MET A 1 -31.76 -42.83 -54.56
CA MET A 1 -31.14 -41.56 -54.05
C MET A 1 -32.13 -40.63 -53.34
N GLU A 2 -33.44 -40.67 -53.65
CA GLU A 2 -34.42 -39.74 -53.04
C GLU A 2 -34.75 -39.97 -51.55
N LYS A 3 -34.71 -41.23 -51.06
CA LYS A 3 -35.03 -41.51 -49.61
C LYS A 3 -33.95 -40.93 -48.62
N ALA A 4 -32.73 -40.74 -49.00
CA ALA A 4 -31.69 -40.18 -48.16
C ALA A 4 -31.80 -38.66 -47.99
N ILE A 5 -32.25 -37.95 -49.03
CA ILE A 5 -32.44 -36.49 -48.99
C ILE A 5 -33.59 -36.10 -48.09
N ILE A 6 -34.68 -36.84 -48.08
CA ILE A 6 -35.83 -36.57 -47.21
C ILE A 6 -35.48 -36.76 -45.74
N HIS A 7 -34.62 -37.73 -45.40
CA HIS A 7 -34.21 -37.99 -44.02
C HIS A 7 -33.33 -36.87 -43.43
N VAL A 8 -32.42 -36.34 -44.21
CA VAL A 8 -31.55 -35.24 -43.80
C VAL A 8 -32.37 -33.95 -43.61
N GLN A 9 -33.32 -33.70 -44.47
CA GLN A 9 -34.19 -32.52 -44.41
C GLN A 9 -35.09 -32.51 -43.16
N TRP A 10 -35.55 -33.69 -42.73
CA TRP A 10 -36.36 -33.88 -41.50
C TRP A 10 -35.54 -33.63 -40.23
N ILE A 11 -34.29 -34.06 -40.17
CA ILE A 11 -33.38 -33.85 -39.06
C ILE A 11 -33.06 -32.36 -38.89
N VAL A 12 -32.82 -31.65 -39.97
CA VAL A 12 -32.48 -30.17 -39.93
C VAL A 12 -33.68 -29.34 -39.45
N ILE A 13 -34.92 -29.71 -39.86
CA ILE A 13 -36.15 -29.04 -39.43
C ILE A 13 -36.43 -29.32 -37.95
N SER A 14 -36.20 -30.55 -37.50
CA SER A 14 -36.38 -30.94 -36.10
C SER A 14 -35.39 -30.23 -35.16
N MET A 15 -34.13 -30.12 -35.55
CA MET A 15 -33.12 -29.38 -34.80
C MET A 15 -33.40 -27.87 -34.70
N LYS A 16 -33.91 -27.25 -35.78
CA LYS A 16 -34.30 -25.83 -35.76
C LYS A 16 -35.48 -25.58 -34.80
N LYS A 17 -36.45 -26.47 -34.70
CA LYS A 17 -37.58 -26.36 -33.77
C LYS A 17 -37.14 -26.52 -32.30
N ILE A 18 -36.17 -27.39 -32.00
CA ILE A 18 -35.59 -27.54 -30.66
C ILE A 18 -34.80 -26.34 -30.25
N LEU A 19 -34.01 -25.78 -31.17
CA LEU A 19 -33.15 -24.59 -30.91
C LEU A 19 -34.00 -23.33 -30.67
N THR A 20 -35.11 -23.13 -31.44
CA THR A 20 -36.04 -22.02 -31.21
C THR A 20 -36.79 -22.14 -29.88
N ALA A 21 -37.23 -23.32 -29.50
CA ALA A 21 -37.89 -23.56 -28.21
C ALA A 21 -36.95 -23.34 -27.02
N PHE A 22 -35.66 -23.64 -27.21
CA PHE A 22 -34.64 -23.38 -26.16
C PHE A 22 -34.32 -21.89 -26.01
N LEU A 23 -34.31 -21.15 -27.10
CA LEU A 23 -34.08 -19.69 -27.10
C LEU A 23 -35.28 -18.90 -26.54
N GLU A 24 -36.50 -19.38 -26.76
CA GLU A 24 -37.70 -18.73 -26.20
C GLU A 24 -37.86 -18.95 -24.70
N ARG A 25 -37.38 -20.10 -24.16
CA ARG A 25 -37.36 -20.34 -22.70
C ARG A 25 -36.50 -19.34 -21.93
N LYS A 26 -35.49 -18.72 -22.54
CA LYS A 26 -34.65 -17.71 -21.92
C LYS A 26 -35.22 -16.28 -21.89
N LYS A 27 -36.42 -16.08 -22.51
CA LYS A 27 -37.05 -14.73 -22.59
C LYS A 27 -38.18 -14.49 -21.59
N LYS A 28 -38.51 -15.46 -20.70
CA LYS A 28 -39.43 -15.15 -19.61
C LYS A 28 -38.67 -14.54 -18.43
N PRO A 29 -38.87 -13.25 -18.11
CA PRO A 29 -38.33 -12.71 -16.87
C PRO A 29 -39.06 -13.34 -15.69
N LEU A 30 -38.32 -14.01 -14.81
CA LEU A 30 -38.81 -14.39 -13.50
C LEU A 30 -39.12 -13.08 -12.75
N LYS A 31 -40.40 -12.83 -12.46
CA LYS A 31 -40.81 -11.81 -11.50
C LYS A 31 -40.36 -12.30 -10.11
N MET A 32 -39.15 -12.01 -9.73
CA MET A 32 -38.74 -12.08 -8.33
C MET A 32 -39.20 -10.80 -7.66
N ASN A 33 -40.13 -10.93 -6.70
CA ASN A 33 -40.43 -9.89 -5.75
C ASN A 33 -39.15 -9.69 -4.91
N ALA A 34 -38.38 -8.63 -5.22
CA ALA A 34 -37.29 -8.23 -4.38
C ALA A 34 -37.85 -7.71 -3.04
N PRO A 35 -37.34 -8.15 -1.90
CA PRO A 35 -37.65 -7.50 -0.63
C PRO A 35 -37.06 -6.08 -0.70
N LYS A 36 -37.93 -5.08 -0.53
CA LYS A 36 -37.54 -3.72 -0.20
C LYS A 36 -36.98 -3.75 1.22
N ASP A 37 -35.76 -3.21 1.35
CA ASP A 37 -34.97 -3.07 2.56
C ASP A 37 -33.85 -4.11 2.72
N ALA A 38 -32.77 -3.86 2.01
CA ALA A 38 -31.42 -4.15 2.47
C ALA A 38 -30.47 -3.20 1.73
N SER A 39 -30.28 -2.01 2.25
CA SER A 39 -29.08 -1.22 2.03
C SER A 39 -27.93 -1.97 2.69
N ALA A 40 -27.58 -3.12 2.15
CA ALA A 40 -26.34 -3.77 2.45
C ALA A 40 -25.27 -2.99 1.73
N LYS A 41 -24.59 -2.06 2.45
CA LYS A 41 -23.28 -1.57 2.09
C LYS A 41 -22.43 -2.79 1.81
N GLU A 42 -22.04 -3.00 0.56
CA GLU A 42 -21.03 -4.01 0.22
C GLU A 42 -19.83 -3.82 1.17
N PRO A 43 -19.31 -4.88 1.79
CA PRO A 43 -18.10 -4.75 2.59
C PRO A 43 -17.01 -4.21 1.66
N LYS A 44 -16.57 -2.98 1.92
CA LYS A 44 -15.34 -2.47 1.31
C LYS A 44 -14.25 -3.45 1.76
N VAL A 45 -13.77 -4.27 0.86
CA VAL A 45 -12.53 -5.03 1.08
C VAL A 45 -11.44 -3.97 1.15
N ASN A 46 -11.15 -3.51 2.36
CA ASN A 46 -10.01 -2.62 2.62
C ASN A 46 -8.75 -3.45 2.37
N THR A 47 -8.23 -3.37 1.15
CA THR A 47 -6.96 -3.99 0.81
C THR A 47 -5.85 -3.14 1.42
N VAL A 48 -5.23 -3.65 2.49
CA VAL A 48 -4.02 -3.03 3.07
C VAL A 48 -2.88 -3.19 2.07
N ILE A 49 -2.23 -2.09 1.72
CA ILE A 49 -1.13 -2.05 0.75
C ILE A 49 0.20 -2.03 1.52
N ASP A 50 1.15 -2.86 1.09
CA ASP A 50 2.48 -2.90 1.70
C ASP A 50 3.35 -1.78 1.12
N LEU A 51 3.90 -0.97 2.03
CA LEU A 51 4.90 0.06 1.77
C LEU A 51 6.24 -0.44 2.31
N VAL A 52 7.30 -0.37 1.51
CA VAL A 52 8.61 -0.89 1.91
C VAL A 52 9.61 0.24 2.05
N LEU A 53 10.10 0.47 3.28
CA LEU A 53 11.28 1.28 3.56
C LEU A 53 12.53 0.39 3.48
N LYS A 54 13.34 0.59 2.44
CA LYS A 54 14.61 -0.09 2.24
C LYS A 54 15.74 0.78 2.76
N ARG A 55 16.31 0.46 3.92
CA ARG A 55 17.49 1.13 4.47
C ARG A 55 18.75 0.62 3.77
N PHE A 56 19.54 1.53 3.22
CA PHE A 56 20.77 1.20 2.48
C PHE A 56 22.04 1.80 3.09
N CYS A 57 21.91 2.71 4.07
CA CYS A 57 23.06 3.31 4.75
C CYS A 57 22.79 3.40 6.25
N TYR A 58 23.66 2.78 7.05
CA TYR A 58 23.72 2.95 8.50
C TYR A 58 25.03 3.66 8.83
N HIS A 59 24.93 4.85 9.36
CA HIS A 59 26.05 5.69 9.71
C HIS A 59 25.91 6.18 11.16
N PRO A 60 27.01 6.41 11.92
CA PRO A 60 26.91 6.92 13.30
C PRO A 60 26.13 8.23 13.47
N LYS A 61 25.99 9.00 12.41
CA LYS A 61 25.22 10.26 12.42
C LYS A 61 23.77 10.12 11.97
N GLY A 62 23.36 8.98 11.39
CA GLY A 62 21.99 8.77 10.90
C GLY A 62 21.86 7.59 9.96
N THR A 63 20.63 7.26 9.60
CA THR A 63 20.28 6.18 8.69
C THR A 63 19.59 6.74 7.45
N LEU A 64 19.97 6.26 6.27
CA LEU A 64 19.31 6.61 5.01
C LEU A 64 18.63 5.39 4.40
N GLY A 65 17.48 5.62 3.78
CA GLY A 65 16.70 4.63 3.09
C GLY A 65 15.93 5.21 1.92
N VAL A 66 15.07 4.40 1.34
CA VAL A 66 14.17 4.80 0.25
C VAL A 66 12.83 4.07 0.40
N ILE A 67 11.77 4.79 0.13
CA ILE A 67 10.40 4.28 -0.05
C ILE A 67 10.03 4.55 -1.51
N GLU A 68 9.33 3.62 -2.15
CA GLU A 68 8.79 3.79 -3.49
C GLU A 68 7.26 3.63 -3.46
N VAL A 69 6.54 4.59 -4.01
CA VAL A 69 5.08 4.62 -4.11
C VAL A 69 4.70 5.02 -5.52
N ASP A 70 3.91 4.19 -6.20
CA ASP A 70 3.42 4.43 -7.56
C ASP A 70 4.55 4.84 -8.55
N GLY A 71 5.77 4.24 -8.39
CA GLY A 71 6.96 4.51 -9.20
C GLY A 71 7.76 5.76 -8.79
N GLU A 72 7.29 6.54 -7.81
CA GLU A 72 8.02 7.69 -7.26
C GLU A 72 8.88 7.28 -6.06
N LYS A 73 10.12 7.80 -6.00
CA LYS A 73 11.07 7.51 -4.92
C LYS A 73 11.13 8.64 -3.91
N PHE A 74 11.00 8.27 -2.64
CA PHE A 74 11.16 9.15 -1.49
C PHE A 74 12.35 8.66 -0.67
N TYR A 75 13.41 9.45 -0.62
CA TYR A 75 14.55 9.14 0.22
C TYR A 75 14.22 9.44 1.68
N THR A 76 14.68 8.56 2.58
CA THR A 76 14.38 8.72 4.00
C THR A 76 15.61 9.08 4.80
N VAL A 77 15.42 9.89 5.85
CA VAL A 77 16.41 10.21 6.85
C VAL A 77 15.85 9.89 8.23
N GLU A 78 16.65 9.19 9.02
CA GLU A 78 16.31 8.76 10.37
C GLU A 78 17.51 8.94 11.30
N ARG A 79 17.28 8.84 12.62
CA ARG A 79 18.38 8.72 13.61
C ARG A 79 19.27 7.51 13.29
N PRO A 80 20.52 7.46 13.81
CA PRO A 80 21.34 6.26 13.73
C PRO A 80 20.64 5.08 14.43
N TRP A 81 21.02 3.85 14.10
CA TRP A 81 20.57 2.68 14.84
C TRP A 81 21.29 2.60 16.19
N LEU A 82 20.56 2.71 17.28
CA LEU A 82 21.05 2.63 18.67
C LEU A 82 20.11 1.72 19.49
N ASN A 83 19.93 0.47 19.05
CA ASN A 83 19.15 -0.55 19.73
C ASN A 83 17.75 -0.07 20.17
N ASN A 84 17.03 0.55 19.28
CA ASN A 84 15.69 1.10 19.52
C ASN A 84 15.58 2.12 20.67
N LYS A 85 16.68 2.68 21.14
CA LYS A 85 16.66 3.64 22.26
C LYS A 85 15.73 4.85 21.93
N PRO A 86 14.78 5.18 22.81
CA PRO A 86 13.83 6.28 22.58
C PRO A 86 14.51 7.60 22.24
N ASN A 87 13.94 8.35 21.30
CA ASN A 87 14.35 9.70 20.85
C ASN A 87 15.71 9.80 20.13
N VAL A 88 16.57 8.82 20.18
CA VAL A 88 17.91 8.87 19.60
C VAL A 88 18.19 7.79 18.57
N SER A 89 17.36 6.77 18.49
CA SER A 89 17.48 5.66 17.52
C SER A 89 16.38 5.75 16.45
N CYS A 90 16.67 5.30 15.23
CA CYS A 90 15.63 4.88 14.31
C CYS A 90 14.88 3.65 14.87
N ILE A 91 13.72 3.33 14.32
CA ILE A 91 12.92 2.18 14.74
C ILE A 91 13.54 0.86 14.27
N PRO A 92 13.20 -0.30 14.87
CA PRO A 92 13.67 -1.61 14.41
C PRO A 92 13.23 -1.91 12.97
N THR A 93 13.90 -2.88 12.33
CA THR A 93 13.34 -3.55 11.16
C THR A 93 12.14 -4.37 11.57
N GLY A 94 11.10 -4.40 10.74
CA GLY A 94 9.84 -5.08 11.07
C GLY A 94 8.71 -4.58 10.20
N THR A 95 7.51 -5.05 10.49
CA THR A 95 6.29 -4.65 9.79
C THR A 95 5.34 -3.98 10.76
N TYR A 96 4.83 -2.83 10.39
CA TYR A 96 4.07 -1.91 11.24
C TYR A 96 2.80 -1.44 10.51
N ASP A 97 1.69 -1.41 11.22
CA ASP A 97 0.50 -0.77 10.69
C ASP A 97 0.67 0.75 10.68
N MET A 98 0.11 1.38 9.67
CA MET A 98 0.11 2.84 9.54
C MET A 98 -1.28 3.42 9.78
N GLY A 99 -1.34 4.67 10.15
CA GLY A 99 -2.60 5.40 10.29
C GLY A 99 -2.39 6.89 10.26
N TRP A 100 -3.41 7.62 9.84
CA TRP A 100 -3.43 9.08 9.95
C TRP A 100 -3.53 9.52 11.40
N ARG A 101 -2.83 10.59 11.72
CA ARG A 101 -2.85 11.20 13.03
C ARG A 101 -2.75 12.71 12.90
N ASP A 102 -3.58 13.42 13.63
CA ASP A 102 -3.41 14.86 13.85
C ASP A 102 -2.29 15.08 14.89
N SER A 103 -1.27 15.80 14.48
CA SER A 103 -0.12 16.17 15.30
C SER A 103 -0.11 17.67 15.53
N PRO A 104 -0.02 18.15 16.79
CA PRO A 104 0.03 19.59 17.09
C PRO A 104 1.15 20.35 16.38
N ARG A 105 2.24 19.65 16.03
CA ARG A 105 3.41 20.26 15.37
C ARG A 105 3.40 20.11 13.85
N PHE A 106 2.87 19.00 13.31
CA PHE A 106 3.01 18.65 11.90
C PHE A 106 1.67 18.61 11.16
N GLY A 107 0.54 18.81 11.86
CA GLY A 107 -0.79 18.62 11.32
C GLY A 107 -1.12 17.16 11.08
N GLU A 108 -2.05 16.87 10.18
CA GLU A 108 -2.37 15.50 9.78
C GLU A 108 -1.17 14.86 9.09
N THR A 109 -0.70 13.74 9.61
CA THR A 109 0.46 13.02 9.07
C THR A 109 0.39 11.53 9.35
N TRP A 110 1.22 10.73 8.66
CA TRP A 110 1.31 9.31 8.87
C TRP A 110 1.97 8.95 10.20
N HIS A 111 1.31 8.10 10.95
CA HIS A 111 1.78 7.50 12.19
C HIS A 111 2.09 6.01 11.97
N VAL A 112 3.30 5.59 12.27
CA VAL A 112 3.73 4.20 12.33
C VAL A 112 3.38 3.67 13.72
N LYS A 113 2.44 2.71 13.78
CA LYS A 113 1.82 2.23 15.01
C LYS A 113 2.63 1.10 15.64
N ASP A 114 2.41 0.87 16.92
CA ASP A 114 2.81 -0.33 17.67
C ASP A 114 4.31 -0.67 17.57
N VAL A 115 5.15 0.36 17.43
CA VAL A 115 6.61 0.21 17.56
C VAL A 115 6.94 -0.03 19.03
N GLU A 116 7.57 -1.17 19.33
CA GLU A 116 7.94 -1.57 20.71
C GLU A 116 8.71 -0.44 21.42
N ASP A 117 8.32 -0.13 22.65
CA ASP A 117 8.90 0.91 23.52
C ASP A 117 8.95 2.32 22.88
N ARG A 118 8.14 2.57 21.86
CA ARG A 118 8.11 3.87 21.18
C ARG A 118 6.69 4.40 21.03
N THR A 119 6.57 5.70 21.15
CA THR A 119 5.32 6.42 20.91
C THR A 119 5.54 7.47 19.83
N TYR A 120 4.49 7.76 19.06
CA TYR A 120 4.47 8.86 18.10
C TYR A 120 5.58 8.81 17.03
N ILE A 121 5.82 7.65 16.44
CA ILE A 121 6.67 7.54 15.26
C ILE A 121 5.90 8.05 14.05
N LEU A 122 6.30 9.21 13.54
CA LEU A 122 5.63 9.91 12.45
C LEU A 122 6.50 9.94 11.19
N ILE A 123 5.86 10.08 10.04
CA ILE A 123 6.52 10.45 8.79
C ILE A 123 6.27 11.94 8.59
N HIS A 124 7.31 12.76 8.71
CA HIS A 124 7.15 14.22 8.69
C HIS A 124 8.32 14.95 8.03
N VAL A 125 8.19 16.26 7.89
CA VAL A 125 9.21 17.12 7.29
C VAL A 125 10.47 17.12 8.14
N ALA A 126 11.58 16.62 7.56
CA ALA A 126 12.93 16.66 8.14
C ALA A 126 13.97 16.48 7.04
N ASN A 127 15.04 17.28 7.05
CA ASN A 127 16.15 17.12 6.12
C ASN A 127 17.36 16.41 6.75
N PHE A 128 17.52 16.51 8.06
CA PHE A 128 18.65 15.95 8.80
C PHE A 128 18.21 14.96 9.87
N PRO A 129 19.10 14.00 10.25
CA PRO A 129 18.81 13.07 11.35
C PRO A 129 18.52 13.76 12.68
N THR A 130 19.05 14.97 12.89
CA THR A 130 18.82 15.77 14.10
C THR A 130 17.43 16.39 14.17
N ASP A 131 16.73 16.47 13.04
CA ASP A 131 15.38 17.05 12.97
C ASP A 131 14.31 16.05 13.44
N VAL A 132 14.66 14.77 13.57
CA VAL A 132 13.76 13.71 14.02
C VAL A 132 14.19 13.15 15.37
N MET A 133 13.21 12.71 16.18
CA MET A 133 13.42 12.01 17.46
C MET A 133 13.01 10.54 17.33
N GLY A 134 13.49 9.88 16.26
CA GLY A 134 13.13 8.51 15.91
C GLY A 134 12.01 8.39 14.87
N CYS A 135 11.46 9.49 14.43
CA CYS A 135 10.55 9.58 13.29
C CYS A 135 11.31 9.41 11.96
N ILE A 136 10.56 9.36 10.87
CA ILE A 136 11.07 9.19 9.51
C ILE A 136 10.89 10.51 8.76
N GLY A 137 11.99 11.13 8.33
CA GLY A 137 11.97 12.28 7.42
C GLY A 137 11.99 11.81 5.98
N LEU A 138 11.29 12.51 5.07
CA LEU A 138 11.31 12.23 3.63
C LEU A 138 11.99 13.36 2.86
N GLY A 139 12.60 13.02 1.75
CA GLY A 139 13.15 13.98 0.78
C GLY A 139 13.01 13.48 -0.66
N THR A 140 13.11 14.40 -1.61
CA THR A 140 13.10 14.08 -3.04
C THR A 140 14.44 13.58 -3.56
N SER A 141 15.54 13.88 -2.84
CA SER A 141 16.89 13.44 -3.17
C SER A 141 17.80 13.39 -1.94
N LEU A 142 18.95 12.74 -2.08
CA LEU A 142 20.04 12.76 -1.10
C LEU A 142 20.83 14.07 -1.20
N MET A 143 21.44 14.49 -0.10
CA MET A 143 22.30 15.68 -0.05
C MET A 143 23.79 15.32 -0.19
N GLY A 144 24.17 14.79 -1.38
CA GLY A 144 25.58 14.57 -1.71
C GLY A 144 26.36 13.77 -0.66
N ASP A 145 27.33 14.40 0.00
CA ASP A 145 28.23 13.82 0.98
C ASP A 145 27.71 13.83 2.43
N ARG A 146 26.48 14.26 2.64
CA ARG A 146 25.86 14.37 3.97
C ARG A 146 24.88 13.25 4.21
N ILE A 147 24.76 12.85 5.47
CA ILE A 147 23.65 11.99 5.91
C ILE A 147 22.40 12.88 6.05
N ALA A 148 21.80 13.19 4.91
CA ALA A 148 20.69 14.12 4.83
C ALA A 148 19.90 13.91 3.52
N VAL A 149 18.66 14.40 3.52
CA VAL A 149 17.80 14.48 2.34
C VAL A 149 17.44 15.93 2.02
N SER A 150 17.00 16.21 0.81
CA SER A 150 16.60 17.55 0.40
C SER A 150 15.12 17.63 0.03
N ASN A 151 14.61 18.88 -0.01
CA ASN A 151 13.24 19.20 -0.39
C ASN A 151 12.16 18.43 0.41
N SER A 152 12.37 18.27 1.70
CA SER A 152 11.53 17.45 2.55
C SER A 152 10.04 17.86 2.54
N ARG A 153 9.73 19.16 2.52
CA ARG A 153 8.33 19.64 2.43
C ARG A 153 7.63 19.17 1.17
N VAL A 154 8.33 19.20 0.04
CA VAL A 154 7.79 18.75 -1.25
C VAL A 154 7.58 17.24 -1.21
N ALA A 155 8.55 16.50 -0.68
CA ALA A 155 8.48 15.05 -0.58
C ALA A 155 7.31 14.59 0.32
N VAL A 156 7.17 15.17 1.51
CA VAL A 156 6.08 14.80 2.45
C VAL A 156 4.74 15.11 1.84
N LYS A 157 4.53 16.30 1.29
CA LYS A 157 3.28 16.68 0.63
C LYS A 157 2.91 15.70 -0.49
N ARG A 158 3.88 15.38 -1.36
CA ARG A 158 3.65 14.46 -2.47
C ARG A 158 3.37 13.02 -2.00
N PHE A 159 4.09 12.56 -0.99
CA PHE A 159 3.85 11.27 -0.37
C PHE A 159 2.43 11.16 0.22
N GLU A 160 1.98 12.18 0.92
CA GLU A 160 0.62 12.26 1.47
C GLU A 160 -0.44 12.23 0.37
N GLU A 161 -0.25 12.98 -0.72
CA GLU A 161 -1.16 12.97 -1.88
C GLU A 161 -1.33 11.57 -2.49
N LEU A 162 -0.25 10.78 -2.58
CA LEU A 162 -0.27 9.44 -3.15
C LEU A 162 -0.85 8.38 -2.20
N THR A 163 -0.81 8.65 -0.90
CA THR A 163 -1.09 7.63 0.12
C THR A 163 -2.39 7.87 0.91
N LYS A 164 -2.93 9.08 0.91
CA LYS A 164 -4.00 9.55 1.79
C LYS A 164 -5.26 8.67 1.82
N ASP A 165 -5.69 8.15 0.68
CA ASP A 165 -6.99 7.48 0.56
C ASP A 165 -6.90 5.94 0.64
N LYS A 166 -5.77 5.42 1.09
CA LYS A 166 -5.48 3.99 1.14
C LYS A 166 -5.05 3.59 2.55
N GLU A 167 -5.24 2.31 2.88
CA GLU A 167 -4.68 1.73 4.10
C GLU A 167 -3.31 1.13 3.81
N TRP A 168 -2.32 1.45 4.64
CA TRP A 168 -0.94 1.06 4.43
C TRP A 168 -0.36 0.33 5.62
N ARG A 169 0.55 -0.58 5.32
CA ARG A 169 1.41 -1.26 6.27
C ARG A 169 2.86 -1.03 5.86
N LEU A 170 3.69 -0.53 6.78
CA LEU A 170 5.10 -0.23 6.53
C LEU A 170 5.97 -1.42 6.90
N THR A 171 6.69 -1.97 5.93
CA THR A 171 7.76 -2.94 6.16
C THR A 171 9.10 -2.22 6.10
N VAL A 172 9.79 -2.15 7.24
CA VAL A 172 11.16 -1.60 7.35
C VAL A 172 12.16 -2.72 7.18
N SER A 173 12.97 -2.66 6.14
CA SER A 173 13.99 -3.65 5.80
C SER A 173 15.38 -3.02 5.65
N SER A 174 16.43 -3.84 5.77
CA SER A 174 17.82 -3.43 5.52
C SER A 174 18.38 -4.23 4.36
N VAL A 175 18.97 -3.55 3.40
CA VAL A 175 19.72 -4.21 2.31
C VAL A 175 21.10 -4.71 2.78
N LEU A 176 21.54 -4.28 3.97
CA LEU A 176 22.84 -4.66 4.54
C LEU A 176 22.72 -5.81 5.57
N HIS A 177 21.69 -6.62 5.49
CA HIS A 177 21.35 -7.65 6.51
C HIS A 177 22.44 -8.71 6.77
N ALA A 178 23.51 -8.73 5.98
CA ALA A 178 24.63 -9.67 6.16
C ALA A 178 25.75 -9.16 7.10
N ALA A 179 25.69 -7.91 7.59
CA ALA A 179 26.84 -7.28 8.25
C ALA A 179 26.60 -6.67 9.65
N LEU A 180 25.40 -6.78 10.22
CA LEU A 180 25.20 -6.32 11.60
C LEU A 180 25.51 -7.47 12.57
N PRO A 181 26.48 -7.32 13.49
CA PRO A 181 26.73 -8.32 14.51
C PRO A 181 25.49 -8.46 15.39
N LYS A 182 25.06 -9.70 15.58
CA LYS A 182 24.08 -10.04 16.63
C LYS A 182 24.78 -9.81 17.97
N THR A 183 24.42 -8.75 18.66
CA THR A 183 24.79 -8.54 20.07
C THR A 183 23.80 -9.25 20.98
#